data_c1fecd4fc29d8bf38e8effedf7c254b4
#
_entry.id   c1fecd4fc29d8bf38e8effedf7c254b4
#
_cell.length_a   1.000
_cell.length_b   1.000
_cell.length_c   1.000
_cell.angle_alpha   90.00
_cell.angle_beta   90.00
_cell.angle_gamma   90.00
#
_symmetry.space_group_name_H-M   'P 1'
#
loop_
_entity.id
_entity.type
_entity.pdbx_description
1 polymer ?
#
loop_
_entity_poly.entity_id
_entity_poly.type
_entity_poly.pdbx_seq_one_letter_code
_entity_poly.pdbx_strand_id
1 'polypeptide(L)'
;MEYRDNGKKVVISLTGRIDASNIAVTESDIREILVGYTGYDAVLDASKLEYISSAGLRIIMKISRIVDNKLRIINCTDEVYEIFSMTGFTDILDVNKASDGILTD
;
A
#
# COMPACT_ATOMS: atom_id res chain seq x y z
N MET A 1 8.25 -6.16 -8.74
CA MET A 1 7.23 -6.06 -7.68
C MET A 1 6.05 -6.94 -8.09
N GLU A 2 5.60 -7.80 -7.19
CA GLU A 2 4.51 -8.72 -7.48
C GLU A 2 3.16 -8.00 -7.42
N TYR A 3 2.27 -8.36 -8.35
CA TYR A 3 0.91 -7.85 -8.34
C TYR A 3 -0.02 -8.83 -9.04
N ARG A 4 -1.32 -8.70 -8.75
CA ARG A 4 -2.38 -9.47 -9.42
C ARG A 4 -3.65 -8.64 -9.49
N ASP A 5 -4.58 -9.04 -10.34
CA ASP A 5 -5.89 -8.38 -10.40
C ASP A 5 -7.01 -9.41 -10.52
N ASN A 6 -8.24 -8.98 -10.24
CA ASN A 6 -9.43 -9.80 -10.37
C ASN A 6 -10.48 -9.17 -11.31
N GLY A 7 -10.07 -8.23 -12.15
CA GLY A 7 -10.96 -7.51 -13.05
C GLY A 7 -11.56 -6.24 -12.46
N LYS A 8 -11.46 -6.04 -11.14
CA LYS A 8 -12.00 -4.86 -10.43
C LYS A 8 -10.98 -4.22 -9.52
N LYS A 9 -10.08 -5.00 -8.98
CA LYS A 9 -9.04 -4.56 -8.06
C LYS A 9 -7.68 -5.01 -8.54
N VAL A 10 -6.67 -4.17 -8.35
CA VAL A 10 -5.28 -4.56 -8.51
C VAL A 10 -4.65 -4.62 -7.13
N VAL A 11 -4.03 -5.75 -6.80
CA VAL A 11 -3.37 -5.99 -5.52
C VAL A 11 -1.87 -6.01 -5.75
N ILE A 12 -1.16 -5.10 -5.09
CA ILE A 12 0.29 -4.95 -5.21
C ILE A 12 0.91 -5.36 -3.89
N SER A 13 1.86 -6.29 -3.92
CA SER A 13 2.54 -6.78 -2.73
C SER A 13 3.72 -5.89 -2.38
N LEU A 14 3.73 -5.37 -1.15
CA LEU A 14 4.87 -4.65 -0.59
C LEU A 14 5.72 -5.64 0.21
N THR A 15 7.03 -5.60 0.02
CA THR A 15 7.93 -6.59 0.62
C THR A 15 9.13 -5.89 1.27
N GLY A 16 9.52 -6.38 2.45
CA GLY A 16 10.72 -5.93 3.14
C GLY A 16 10.58 -4.54 3.72
N ARG A 17 11.60 -3.71 3.55
CA ARG A 17 11.64 -2.36 4.10
C ARG A 17 11.46 -1.34 3.00
N ILE A 18 10.64 -0.33 3.26
CA ILE A 18 10.50 0.83 2.37
C ILE A 18 11.08 2.04 3.10
N ASP A 19 12.20 2.52 2.63
CA ASP A 19 12.92 3.64 3.24
C ASP A 19 13.61 4.49 2.18
N ALA A 20 14.39 5.49 2.61
CA ALA A 20 15.00 6.43 1.69
C ALA A 20 15.94 5.77 0.66
N SER A 21 16.47 4.57 0.96
CA SER A 21 17.40 3.90 0.06
C SER A 21 16.71 3.29 -1.18
N ASN A 22 15.41 3.00 -1.10
CA ASN A 22 14.68 2.34 -2.18
C ASN A 22 13.38 3.04 -2.57
N ILE A 23 13.12 4.22 -2.01
CA ILE A 23 11.83 4.88 -2.20
C ILE A 23 11.55 5.23 -3.67
N ALA A 24 12.56 5.68 -4.41
CA ALA A 24 12.38 6.08 -5.81
C ALA A 24 11.99 4.88 -6.68
N VAL A 25 12.65 3.74 -6.47
CA VAL A 25 12.35 2.50 -7.20
C VAL A 25 10.96 2.00 -6.83
N THR A 26 10.63 2.02 -5.55
CA THR A 26 9.31 1.58 -5.06
C THR A 26 8.20 2.41 -5.67
N GLU A 27 8.34 3.73 -5.68
CA GLU A 27 7.34 4.62 -6.28
C GLU A 27 7.19 4.35 -7.77
N SER A 28 8.31 4.23 -8.48
CA SER A 28 8.32 3.98 -9.91
C SER A 28 7.63 2.67 -10.25
N ASP A 29 7.92 1.60 -9.51
CA ASP A 29 7.32 0.29 -9.73
C ASP A 29 5.80 0.32 -9.53
N ILE A 30 5.34 0.96 -8.47
CA ILE A 30 3.90 1.05 -8.20
C ILE A 30 3.19 1.85 -9.28
N ARG A 31 3.75 3.00 -9.68
CA ARG A 31 3.16 3.83 -10.74
C ARG A 31 3.09 3.09 -12.08
N GLU A 32 4.14 2.36 -12.42
CA GLU A 32 4.20 1.60 -13.65
C GLU A 32 3.09 0.53 -13.69
N ILE A 33 2.85 -0.15 -12.57
CA ILE A 33 1.75 -1.12 -12.47
C ILE A 33 0.41 -0.40 -12.62
N LEU A 34 0.20 0.70 -11.90
CA LEU A 34 -1.09 1.39 -11.88
C LEU A 34 -1.49 2.00 -13.21
N VAL A 35 -0.54 2.34 -14.06
CA VAL A 35 -0.82 2.85 -15.42
C VAL A 35 -1.69 1.86 -16.21
N GLY A 36 -1.51 0.56 -16.00
CA GLY A 36 -2.29 -0.48 -16.67
C GLY A 36 -3.65 -0.73 -16.05
N TYR A 37 -4.00 -0.06 -14.95
CA TYR A 37 -5.20 -0.37 -14.16
C TYR A 37 -6.04 0.86 -13.85
N THR A 38 -6.13 1.79 -14.79
CA THR A 38 -6.97 2.97 -14.63
C THR A 38 -8.42 2.58 -14.36
N GLY A 39 -9.00 3.13 -13.30
CA GLY A 39 -10.37 2.83 -12.89
C GLY A 39 -10.53 1.64 -11.96
N TYR A 40 -9.46 0.88 -11.74
CA TYR A 40 -9.49 -0.21 -10.76
C TYR A 40 -9.29 0.34 -9.35
N ASP A 41 -9.86 -0.34 -8.37
CA ASP A 41 -9.49 -0.10 -6.97
C ASP A 41 -8.08 -0.64 -6.74
N ALA A 42 -7.28 0.09 -5.99
CA ALA A 42 -5.90 -0.31 -5.69
C ALA A 42 -5.79 -0.83 -4.26
N VAL A 43 -5.12 -1.96 -4.11
CA VAL A 43 -4.89 -2.59 -2.81
C VAL A 43 -3.39 -2.82 -2.65
N LEU A 44 -2.83 -2.37 -1.54
CA LEU A 44 -1.45 -2.66 -1.16
C LEU A 44 -1.48 -3.74 -0.09
N ASP A 45 -0.93 -4.91 -0.41
CA ASP A 45 -0.83 -6.02 0.53
C ASP A 45 0.47 -5.90 1.30
N ALA A 46 0.37 -5.63 2.59
CA ALA A 46 1.50 -5.37 3.48
C ALA A 46 1.89 -6.60 4.30
N SER A 47 1.44 -7.80 3.93
CA SER A 47 1.73 -9.01 4.71
C SER A 47 3.23 -9.30 4.81
N LYS A 48 4.01 -8.89 3.81
CA LYS A 48 5.47 -9.09 3.78
C LYS A 48 6.24 -7.79 4.00
N LEU A 49 5.55 -6.72 4.33
CA LEU A 49 6.19 -5.45 4.64
C LEU A 49 6.68 -5.47 6.09
N GLU A 50 7.95 -5.14 6.30
CA GLU A 50 8.57 -5.18 7.62
C GLU A 50 8.71 -3.80 8.25
N TYR A 51 8.84 -2.76 7.42
CA TYR A 51 9.03 -1.40 7.89
C TYR A 51 8.71 -0.41 6.77
N ILE A 52 8.19 0.76 7.16
CA ILE A 52 7.98 1.86 6.21
C ILE A 52 8.41 3.17 6.88
N SER A 53 9.23 3.95 6.19
CA SER A 53 9.70 5.25 6.65
C SER A 53 8.69 6.35 6.37
N SER A 54 8.95 7.55 6.90
CA SER A 54 8.12 8.71 6.61
C SER A 54 8.13 9.06 5.12
N ALA A 55 9.25 8.83 4.42
CA ALA A 55 9.30 9.01 2.97
C ALA A 55 8.37 8.02 2.27
N GLY A 56 8.34 6.76 2.74
CA GLY A 56 7.42 5.75 2.21
C GLY A 56 5.96 6.11 2.45
N LEU A 57 5.64 6.63 3.62
CA LEU A 57 4.28 7.08 3.93
C LEU A 57 3.84 8.21 2.99
N ARG A 58 4.75 9.14 2.67
CA ARG A 58 4.44 10.20 1.70
C ARG A 58 4.14 9.66 0.31
N ILE A 59 4.86 8.62 -0.12
CA ILE A 59 4.60 7.98 -1.42
C ILE A 59 3.22 7.34 -1.43
N ILE A 60 2.84 6.66 -0.35
CA ILE A 60 1.50 6.08 -0.24
C ILE A 60 0.43 7.16 -0.34
N MET A 61 0.64 8.31 0.27
CA MET A 61 -0.29 9.44 0.14
C MET A 61 -0.42 9.92 -1.30
N LYS A 62 0.70 10.03 -2.01
CA LYS A 62 0.66 10.41 -3.43
C LYS A 62 -0.11 9.40 -4.26
N ILE A 63 0.11 8.12 -4.02
CA ILE A 63 -0.58 7.04 -4.73
C ILE A 63 -2.07 7.09 -4.45
N SER A 64 -2.45 7.34 -3.21
CA SER A 64 -3.86 7.49 -2.83
C SER A 64 -4.55 8.58 -3.68
N ARG A 65 -3.87 9.70 -3.91
CA ARG A 65 -4.42 10.78 -4.76
C ARG A 65 -4.52 10.38 -6.21
N ILE A 66 -3.54 9.62 -6.72
CA ILE A 66 -3.54 9.16 -8.11
C ILE A 66 -4.74 8.26 -8.39
N VAL A 67 -5.14 7.45 -7.41
CA VAL A 67 -6.25 6.50 -7.55
C VAL A 67 -7.57 7.05 -6.96
N ASP A 68 -7.68 8.36 -6.82
CA ASP A 68 -8.89 9.05 -6.33
C ASP A 68 -9.35 8.53 -4.98
N ASN A 69 -8.41 8.26 -4.08
CA ASN A 69 -8.66 7.74 -2.72
C ASN A 69 -9.28 6.34 -2.71
N LYS A 70 -9.20 5.61 -3.82
CA LYS A 70 -9.63 4.21 -3.90
C LYS A 70 -8.47 3.28 -3.57
N LEU A 71 -7.77 3.56 -2.49
CA LEU A 71 -6.63 2.80 -2.02
C LEU A 71 -6.95 2.14 -0.69
N ARG A 72 -6.66 0.85 -0.59
CA ARG A 72 -6.74 0.11 0.66
C ARG A 72 -5.41 -0.54 0.95
N ILE A 73 -5.00 -0.53 2.21
CA ILE A 73 -3.81 -1.22 2.68
C ILE A 73 -4.28 -2.35 3.59
N ILE A 74 -3.86 -3.57 3.30
CA ILE A 74 -4.35 -4.76 3.98
C ILE A 74 -3.20 -5.59 4.56
N ASN A 75 -3.55 -6.47 5.48
CA ASN A 75 -2.65 -7.48 6.03
C ASN A 75 -1.41 -6.92 6.71
N CYS A 76 -1.51 -5.71 7.29
CA CYS A 76 -0.41 -5.14 8.05
C CYS A 76 -0.07 -6.01 9.25
N THR A 77 1.23 -6.23 9.48
CA THR A 77 1.68 -6.75 10.77
C THR A 77 1.37 -5.72 11.85
N ASP A 78 1.39 -6.15 13.11
CA ASP A 78 1.15 -5.22 14.22
C ASP A 78 2.14 -4.06 14.22
N GLU A 79 3.41 -4.34 13.93
CA GLU A 79 4.47 -3.33 13.90
C GLU A 79 4.23 -2.30 12.80
N VAL A 80 3.88 -2.75 11.60
CA VAL A 80 3.62 -1.86 10.46
C VAL A 80 2.34 -1.06 10.69
N TYR A 81 1.29 -1.71 11.19
CA TYR A 81 0.06 -1.01 11.52
C TYR A 81 0.30 0.11 12.53
N GLU A 82 1.13 -0.15 13.54
CA GLU A 82 1.47 0.85 14.55
C GLU A 82 2.14 2.07 13.92
N ILE A 83 3.02 1.88 12.93
CA ILE A 83 3.64 3.00 12.21
C ILE A 83 2.55 3.87 11.56
N PHE A 84 1.60 3.27 10.88
CA PHE A 84 0.49 4.01 10.26
C PHE A 84 -0.35 4.72 11.33
N SER A 85 -0.63 4.04 12.43
CA SER A 85 -1.46 4.59 13.51
C SER A 85 -0.78 5.78 14.20
N MET A 86 0.49 5.63 14.57
CA MET A 86 1.23 6.67 15.28
C MET A 86 1.43 7.93 14.45
N THR A 87 1.45 7.80 13.14
CA THR A 87 1.61 8.93 12.22
C THR A 87 0.27 9.53 11.77
N GLY A 88 -0.85 9.00 12.28
CA GLY A 88 -2.18 9.50 11.95
C GLY A 88 -2.75 8.99 10.63
N PHE A 89 -2.05 8.10 9.94
CA PHE A 89 -2.47 7.64 8.62
C PHE A 89 -3.70 6.72 8.66
N THR A 90 -3.95 6.06 9.81
CA THR A 90 -5.17 5.25 9.97
C THR A 90 -6.45 6.08 9.97
N ASP A 91 -6.33 7.39 10.20
CA ASP A 91 -7.48 8.30 10.19
C ASP A 91 -7.80 8.81 8.79
N ILE A 92 -6.86 8.69 7.85
CA ILE A 92 -7.02 9.26 6.51
C ILE A 92 -6.92 8.23 5.39
N LEU A 93 -6.44 7.03 5.70
CA LEU A 93 -6.35 5.91 4.75
C LEU A 93 -7.05 4.68 5.33
N ASP A 94 -7.51 3.81 4.45
CA ASP A 94 -8.10 2.53 4.84
C ASP A 94 -6.98 1.52 5.10
N VAL A 95 -6.52 1.45 6.35
CA VAL A 95 -5.41 0.60 6.77
C VAL A 95 -5.93 -0.52 7.67
N ASN A 96 -5.60 -1.77 7.33
CA ASN A 96 -6.14 -2.95 8.01
C ASN A 96 -5.03 -3.90 8.41
N LYS A 97 -5.18 -4.49 9.61
CA LYS A 97 -4.28 -5.53 10.10
C LYS A 97 -4.60 -6.88 9.45
N ALA A 98 -3.62 -7.78 9.44
CA ALA A 98 -3.84 -9.16 9.04
C ALA A 98 -4.94 -9.83 9.89
N SER A 99 -5.02 -9.49 11.18
CA SER A 99 -6.02 -10.03 12.11
C SER A 99 -7.44 -9.53 11.83
N ASP A 100 -7.63 -8.53 10.98
CA ASP A 100 -8.96 -7.99 10.66
C ASP A 100 -9.74 -8.91 9.71
N GLY A 101 -9.08 -9.92 9.13
CA GLY A 101 -9.73 -10.88 8.24
C GLY A 101 -10.21 -10.29 6.92
N ILE A 102 -9.56 -9.24 6.43
CA ILE A 102 -9.93 -8.58 5.18
C ILE A 102 -9.59 -9.49 3.99
N LEU A 103 -10.58 -9.74 3.14
CA LEU A 103 -10.41 -10.53 1.92
C LEU A 103 -10.22 -9.60 0.73
N THR A 104 -9.35 -9.99 -0.20
CA THR A 104 -9.00 -9.18 -1.38
C THR A 104 -9.78 -9.56 -2.63
N ASP A 105 -10.42 -10.69 -2.61
CA ASP A 105 -11.12 -11.23 -3.78
C ASP A 105 -12.61 -10.94 -3.77
#